data_59d4cab73f688138e2fb58ad9bcab4f6
#
_entry.id   59d4cab73f688138e2fb58ad9bcab4f6
#
_cell.length_a   1.000
_cell.length_b   1.000
_cell.length_c   1.000
_cell.angle_alpha   90.00
_cell.angle_beta   90.00
_cell.angle_gamma   90.00
#
_symmetry.space_group_name_H-M   'P 1'
#
loop_
_entity.id
_entity.type
_entity.pdbx_description
1 polymer ?
#
loop_
_entity_poly.entity_id
_entity_poly.type
_entity_poly.pdbx_seq_one_letter_code
_entity_poly.pdbx_strand_id
1 'polypeptide(L)'
;MARYLVVMEVSQKQAYIFESNHLRDNRYNSTEIAYITSNDYFEKALGPEVYSSNNIVYAGGGHTVLDFESKEKALEFSKKISRQIMVECPRMELFIAMSEYDDNNTPGGNLKELMKKLEEKKSKRRAYFHQENFGIEEMNADTYKMDVDVTAVPKAISVIGSEAGGTDLEKLDREIDINTILPKSYDFNQTFETLGGSEGESNFVAIVHIDGNGMGKRVQEFYEKNNGNDWESFKKSIREFSEAIDKDFKSAFRDMNDKVDELLSEEKLDELKLKDNAFPVIRIISSGDDICFATDGRIGIECAATFISALKNKINVKDGKGYSACAGVAIVHKKYPFYRAYELAEALCSNAKKFGASLSKEDNGASVSSIDWHIEFGELADDLESVREQFITKDNKHLELRPYIVDASNEVLDKEKIRNYATFKKLFKKLSKKYNESGDNYSRIHLKQLRTVLKSGEAAAWHYLEFHKLDKLAMESYQGIYTQIDYNEMFKGEELEKKLFIKTIDEKERSCLFDAIELLDDYISFD
;
A
#
# COMPACT_ATOMS: atom_id res chain seq x y z
N MET A 1 -27.74 27.11 20.23
CA MET A 1 -26.35 27.67 20.19
C MET A 1 -25.75 27.28 18.87
N ALA A 2 -25.03 28.19 18.21
CA ALA A 2 -24.44 27.90 16.91
C ALA A 2 -23.26 26.93 17.08
N ARG A 3 -23.36 25.72 16.51
CA ARG A 3 -22.33 24.69 16.47
C ARG A 3 -21.27 25.01 15.41
N TYR A 4 -20.01 24.67 15.66
CA TYR A 4 -18.91 24.89 14.75
C TYR A 4 -18.15 23.60 14.52
N LEU A 5 -17.95 23.24 13.25
CA LEU A 5 -17.14 22.11 12.84
C LEU A 5 -15.71 22.58 12.53
N VAL A 6 -14.74 21.81 12.95
CA VAL A 6 -13.31 22.02 12.67
C VAL A 6 -12.75 20.78 12.02
N VAL A 7 -11.99 20.95 10.96
CA VAL A 7 -11.16 19.89 10.38
C VAL A 7 -9.70 20.25 10.52
N MET A 8 -8.92 19.30 10.96
CA MET A 8 -7.46 19.35 11.03
C MET A 8 -6.89 18.25 10.14
N GLU A 9 -5.96 18.60 9.27
CA GLU A 9 -5.30 17.64 8.38
C GLU A 9 -3.81 17.95 8.24
N VAL A 10 -2.99 16.91 8.35
CA VAL A 10 -1.58 16.95 7.96
C VAL A 10 -1.52 16.80 6.44
N SER A 11 -0.93 17.80 5.78
CA SER A 11 -0.71 17.80 4.33
C SER A 11 0.65 17.19 4.00
N GLN A 12 0.82 16.77 2.74
CA GLN A 12 2.07 16.15 2.26
C GLN A 12 2.58 15.03 3.18
N LYS A 13 1.68 14.21 3.69
CA LYS A 13 1.99 13.12 4.63
C LYS A 13 3.12 12.23 4.12
N GLN A 14 3.05 11.82 2.86
CA GLN A 14 4.07 10.95 2.25
C GLN A 14 5.45 11.65 2.22
N ALA A 15 5.51 12.92 1.81
CA ALA A 15 6.76 13.68 1.83
C ALA A 15 7.35 13.82 3.24
N TYR A 16 6.48 13.94 4.26
CA TYR A 16 6.91 13.97 5.66
C TYR A 16 7.37 12.60 6.14
N ILE A 17 6.60 11.53 5.88
CA ILE A 17 6.92 10.17 6.30
C ILE A 17 8.24 9.72 5.70
N PHE A 18 8.43 9.93 4.39
CA PHE A 18 9.55 9.41 3.62
C PHE A 18 10.67 10.45 3.40
N GLU A 19 10.76 11.44 4.25
CA GLU A 19 11.80 12.46 4.21
C GLU A 19 13.21 11.88 4.43
N SER A 20 13.33 10.86 5.28
CA SER A 20 14.59 10.16 5.57
C SER A 20 14.72 8.86 4.78
N ASN A 21 15.96 8.47 4.45
CA ASN A 21 16.27 7.15 3.91
C ASN A 21 16.34 6.06 4.99
N HIS A 22 16.18 6.42 6.26
CA HIS A 22 16.18 5.47 7.38
C HIS A 22 14.76 4.98 7.68
N LEU A 23 14.55 3.67 7.60
CA LEU A 23 13.26 3.03 7.87
C LEU A 23 12.68 3.41 9.23
N ARG A 24 13.54 3.46 10.27
CA ARG A 24 13.12 3.83 11.62
C ARG A 24 12.47 5.21 11.66
N ASP A 25 13.08 6.19 11.00
CA ASP A 25 12.57 7.56 10.98
C ASP A 25 11.23 7.62 10.22
N ASN A 26 11.10 6.89 9.13
CA ASN A 26 9.85 6.81 8.36
C ASN A 26 8.71 6.23 9.20
N ARG A 27 8.97 5.18 9.97
CA ARG A 27 8.01 4.61 10.91
C ARG A 27 7.59 5.62 11.98
N TYR A 28 8.57 6.31 12.57
CA TYR A 28 8.30 7.31 13.60
C TYR A 28 7.52 8.50 13.04
N ASN A 29 7.86 9.00 11.87
CA ASN A 29 7.11 10.06 11.20
C ASN A 29 5.65 9.64 10.93
N SER A 30 5.42 8.39 10.52
CA SER A 30 4.07 7.85 10.34
C SER A 30 3.31 7.75 11.66
N THR A 31 3.96 7.25 12.72
CA THR A 31 3.38 7.16 14.07
C THR A 31 3.12 8.55 14.66
N GLU A 32 3.99 9.51 14.41
CA GLU A 32 3.84 10.90 14.84
C GLU A 32 2.61 11.56 14.20
N ILE A 33 2.41 11.39 12.88
CA ILE A 33 1.18 11.89 12.20
C ILE A 33 -0.07 11.28 12.83
N ALA A 34 -0.07 9.97 13.07
CA ALA A 34 -1.21 9.29 13.68
C ALA A 34 -1.47 9.80 15.11
N TYR A 35 -0.39 10.03 15.88
CA TYR A 35 -0.48 10.49 17.26
C TYR A 35 -1.00 11.92 17.37
N ILE A 36 -0.44 12.89 16.64
CA ILE A 36 -0.86 14.31 16.73
C ILE A 36 -2.29 14.55 16.26
N THR A 37 -2.88 13.61 15.54
CA THR A 37 -4.28 13.67 15.10
C THR A 37 -5.21 12.80 15.95
N SER A 38 -4.70 12.24 17.06
CA SER A 38 -5.43 11.35 17.97
C SER A 38 -6.07 12.08 19.14
N ASN A 39 -7.06 11.41 19.77
CA ASN A 39 -7.66 11.85 21.02
C ASN A 39 -6.64 12.07 22.14
N ASP A 40 -5.71 11.10 22.28
CA ASP A 40 -4.75 11.09 23.37
C ASP A 40 -3.79 12.29 23.30
N TYR A 41 -3.39 12.68 22.09
CA TYR A 41 -2.61 13.89 21.91
C TYR A 41 -3.37 15.14 22.29
N PHE A 42 -4.62 15.28 21.86
CA PHE A 42 -5.42 16.48 22.17
C PHE A 42 -5.70 16.62 23.67
N GLU A 43 -6.01 15.51 24.36
CA GLU A 43 -6.19 15.51 25.82
C GLU A 43 -4.92 15.95 26.55
N LYS A 44 -3.76 15.41 26.13
CA LYS A 44 -2.47 15.72 26.74
C LYS A 44 -2.02 17.15 26.45
N ALA A 45 -2.20 17.63 25.22
CA ALA A 45 -1.73 18.93 24.76
C ALA A 45 -2.60 20.12 25.23
N LEU A 46 -3.92 19.94 25.35
CA LEU A 46 -4.86 21.04 25.51
C LEU A 46 -5.57 21.08 26.86
N GLY A 47 -5.72 19.92 27.50
CA GLY A 47 -6.45 19.76 28.75
C GLY A 47 -7.98 19.90 28.62
N PRO A 48 -8.73 19.55 29.68
CA PRO A 48 -10.19 19.38 29.64
C PRO A 48 -11.00 20.66 29.47
N GLU A 49 -10.39 21.82 29.68
CA GLU A 49 -11.08 23.13 29.51
C GLU A 49 -11.25 23.48 28.02
N VAL A 50 -10.36 23.03 27.16
CA VAL A 50 -10.33 23.38 25.73
C VAL A 50 -10.86 22.25 24.86
N TYR A 51 -10.64 21.01 25.27
CA TYR A 51 -10.93 19.82 24.49
C TYR A 51 -11.52 18.70 25.35
N SER A 52 -12.40 17.94 24.75
CA SER A 52 -12.95 16.68 25.29
C SER A 52 -13.07 15.67 24.16
N SER A 53 -12.91 14.38 24.44
CA SER A 53 -13.11 13.28 23.49
C SER A 53 -14.48 13.31 22.79
N ASN A 54 -15.48 13.94 23.42
CA ASN A 54 -16.78 14.16 22.80
C ASN A 54 -16.74 15.13 21.61
N ASN A 55 -15.69 15.96 21.48
CA ASN A 55 -15.55 16.84 20.33
C ASN A 55 -15.20 16.08 19.04
N ILE A 56 -14.57 14.91 19.10
CA ILE A 56 -14.23 14.16 17.90
C ILE A 56 -15.50 13.69 17.18
N VAL A 57 -15.60 14.00 15.90
CA VAL A 57 -16.55 13.40 14.96
C VAL A 57 -15.97 12.11 14.42
N TYR A 58 -14.76 12.18 13.83
CA TYR A 58 -13.92 11.03 13.51
C TYR A 58 -12.45 11.44 13.37
N ALA A 59 -11.55 10.50 13.51
CA ALA A 59 -10.10 10.66 13.33
C ALA A 59 -9.52 9.46 12.60
N GLY A 60 -8.54 9.70 11.74
CA GLY A 60 -7.81 8.64 11.04
C GLY A 60 -7.00 9.19 9.87
N GLY A 61 -5.91 8.50 9.50
CA GLY A 61 -5.11 8.87 8.34
C GLY A 61 -4.47 10.25 8.38
N GLY A 62 -4.15 10.80 9.57
CA GLY A 62 -3.61 12.15 9.68
C GLY A 62 -4.67 13.25 9.45
N HIS A 63 -5.91 12.93 9.71
CA HIS A 63 -7.07 13.78 9.51
C HIS A 63 -8.05 13.63 10.68
N THR A 64 -8.53 14.74 11.24
CA THR A 64 -9.48 14.72 12.34
C THR A 64 -10.56 15.77 12.14
N VAL A 65 -11.81 15.37 12.32
CA VAL A 65 -12.96 16.26 12.34
C VAL A 65 -13.50 16.36 13.76
N LEU A 66 -13.76 17.60 14.19
CA LEU A 66 -14.25 17.92 15.52
C LEU A 66 -15.48 18.83 15.44
N ASP A 67 -16.30 18.81 16.47
CA ASP A 67 -17.39 19.75 16.66
C ASP A 67 -17.29 20.50 18.00
N PHE A 68 -17.69 21.76 18.02
CA PHE A 68 -17.66 22.63 19.17
C PHE A 68 -18.99 23.39 19.32
N GLU A 69 -19.36 23.63 20.55
CA GLU A 69 -20.62 24.33 20.91
C GLU A 69 -20.63 25.82 20.56
N SER A 70 -19.43 26.41 20.30
CA SER A 70 -19.32 27.83 19.96
C SER A 70 -18.11 28.13 19.10
N LYS A 71 -18.14 29.28 18.42
CA LYS A 71 -17.03 29.78 17.60
C LYS A 71 -15.78 30.04 18.43
N GLU A 72 -15.94 30.55 19.63
CA GLU A 72 -14.86 30.88 20.55
C GLU A 72 -14.07 29.63 20.93
N LYS A 73 -14.76 28.53 21.32
CA LYS A 73 -14.14 27.25 21.63
C LYS A 73 -13.43 26.66 20.43
N ALA A 74 -14.04 26.66 19.24
CA ALA A 74 -13.45 26.19 18.01
C ALA A 74 -12.17 26.98 17.63
N LEU A 75 -12.18 28.28 17.79
CA LEU A 75 -11.01 29.16 17.56
C LEU A 75 -9.92 28.95 18.60
N GLU A 76 -10.28 28.78 19.87
CA GLU A 76 -9.32 28.52 20.94
C GLU A 76 -8.59 27.20 20.70
N PHE A 77 -9.33 26.12 20.42
CA PHE A 77 -8.76 24.84 20.02
C PHE A 77 -7.79 25.01 18.85
N SER A 78 -8.28 25.61 17.74
CA SER A 78 -7.48 25.76 16.52
C SER A 78 -6.19 26.54 16.75
N LYS A 79 -6.23 27.61 17.56
CA LYS A 79 -5.03 28.42 17.88
C LYS A 79 -4.04 27.66 18.75
N LYS A 80 -4.52 26.98 19.80
CA LYS A 80 -3.64 26.26 20.73
C LYS A 80 -2.97 25.08 20.06
N ILE A 81 -3.77 24.26 19.32
CA ILE A 81 -3.22 23.08 18.64
C ILE A 81 -2.26 23.45 17.53
N SER A 82 -2.57 24.46 16.70
CA SER A 82 -1.64 24.95 15.67
C SER A 82 -0.32 25.39 16.26
N ARG A 83 -0.37 26.19 17.36
CA ARG A 83 0.84 26.66 18.03
C ARG A 83 1.67 25.50 18.58
N GLN A 84 1.01 24.51 19.20
CA GLN A 84 1.67 23.36 19.80
C GLN A 84 2.41 22.55 18.72
N ILE A 85 1.70 22.19 17.63
CA ILE A 85 2.28 21.41 16.54
C ILE A 85 3.39 22.18 15.81
N MET A 86 3.26 23.50 15.62
CA MET A 86 4.34 24.31 15.02
C MET A 86 5.62 24.30 15.86
N VAL A 87 5.51 24.13 17.18
CA VAL A 87 6.67 24.07 18.09
C VAL A 87 7.25 22.66 18.13
N GLU A 88 6.39 21.65 18.22
CA GLU A 88 6.83 20.25 18.39
C GLU A 88 7.23 19.59 17.07
N CYS A 89 6.51 19.89 15.98
CA CYS A 89 6.71 19.30 14.67
C CYS A 89 6.86 20.41 13.60
N PRO A 90 7.91 21.24 13.66
CA PRO A 90 8.06 22.44 12.81
C PRO A 90 8.12 22.14 11.31
N ARG A 91 8.47 20.92 10.93
CA ARG A 91 8.53 20.47 9.53
C ARG A 91 7.17 19.97 8.99
N MET A 92 6.18 19.80 9.87
CA MET A 92 4.89 19.26 9.51
C MET A 92 3.97 20.34 8.97
N GLU A 93 3.42 20.12 7.78
CA GLU A 93 2.46 21.05 7.20
C GLU A 93 1.04 20.72 7.67
N LEU A 94 0.48 21.62 8.49
CA LEU A 94 -0.84 21.47 9.09
C LEU A 94 -1.85 22.44 8.48
N PHE A 95 -3.00 21.94 8.06
CA PHE A 95 -4.14 22.74 7.67
C PHE A 95 -5.31 22.56 8.64
N ILE A 96 -5.89 23.67 9.06
CA ILE A 96 -7.10 23.68 9.87
C ILE A 96 -8.14 24.57 9.19
N ALA A 97 -9.34 24.03 8.93
CA ALA A 97 -10.48 24.79 8.44
C ALA A 97 -11.64 24.67 9.42
N MET A 98 -12.53 25.66 9.39
CA MET A 98 -13.69 25.75 10.28
C MET A 98 -14.92 26.19 9.49
N SER A 99 -16.08 25.63 9.82
CA SER A 99 -17.38 26.06 9.32
C SER A 99 -18.43 26.11 10.45
N GLU A 100 -19.33 27.04 10.35
CA GLU A 100 -20.56 27.03 11.16
C GLU A 100 -21.45 25.89 10.66
N TYR A 101 -22.06 25.18 11.57
CA TYR A 101 -23.04 24.14 11.26
C TYR A 101 -24.37 24.81 10.88
N ASP A 102 -24.87 24.50 9.69
CA ASP A 102 -26.18 24.97 9.22
C ASP A 102 -27.25 23.92 9.51
N ASP A 103 -28.19 24.25 10.39
CA ASP A 103 -29.31 23.38 10.76
C ASP A 103 -30.28 23.13 9.58
N ASN A 104 -30.24 23.94 8.53
CA ASN A 104 -31.02 23.75 7.31
C ASN A 104 -30.36 22.80 6.31
N ASN A 105 -29.09 22.44 6.53
CA ASN A 105 -28.37 21.51 5.70
C ASN A 105 -28.32 20.11 6.36
N THR A 106 -28.12 19.07 5.56
CA THR A 106 -27.93 17.72 6.10
C THR A 106 -26.59 17.61 6.86
N PRO A 107 -26.46 16.68 7.84
CA PRO A 107 -25.20 16.44 8.52
C PRO A 107 -24.03 16.16 7.56
N GLY A 108 -24.22 15.28 6.56
CA GLY A 108 -23.22 15.02 5.52
C GLY A 108 -22.94 16.23 4.62
N GLY A 109 -23.95 17.09 4.38
CA GLY A 109 -23.81 18.34 3.65
C GLY A 109 -22.91 19.34 4.38
N ASN A 110 -23.05 19.44 5.70
CA ASN A 110 -22.18 20.26 6.54
C ASN A 110 -20.71 19.78 6.51
N LEU A 111 -20.49 18.47 6.53
CA LEU A 111 -19.13 17.91 6.38
C LEU A 111 -18.54 18.18 4.99
N LYS A 112 -19.32 18.05 3.92
CA LYS A 112 -18.88 18.39 2.56
C LYS A 112 -18.45 19.87 2.45
N GLU A 113 -19.21 20.79 3.05
CA GLU A 113 -18.86 22.21 3.06
C GLU A 113 -17.57 22.49 3.87
N LEU A 114 -17.39 21.81 5.00
CA LEU A 114 -16.16 21.89 5.78
C LEU A 114 -14.95 21.43 4.97
N MET A 115 -15.05 20.28 4.27
CA MET A 115 -13.98 19.75 3.41
C MET A 115 -13.66 20.69 2.26
N LYS A 116 -14.67 21.28 1.64
CA LYS A 116 -14.48 22.29 0.59
C LYS A 116 -13.66 23.48 1.10
N LYS A 117 -13.95 23.98 2.29
CA LYS A 117 -13.17 25.07 2.92
C LYS A 117 -11.72 24.65 3.20
N LEU A 118 -11.49 23.39 3.56
CA LEU A 118 -10.14 22.85 3.74
C LEU A 118 -9.38 22.85 2.41
N GLU A 119 -9.98 22.34 1.32
CA GLU A 119 -9.36 22.33 0.00
C GLU A 119 -9.10 23.75 -0.54
N GLU A 120 -10.02 24.70 -0.33
CA GLU A 120 -9.79 26.10 -0.66
C GLU A 120 -8.61 26.70 0.12
N LYS A 121 -8.39 26.26 1.35
CA LYS A 121 -7.23 26.66 2.16
C LYS A 121 -5.93 26.05 1.65
N LYS A 122 -5.95 24.78 1.31
CA LYS A 122 -4.81 24.05 0.73
C LYS A 122 -4.40 24.64 -0.63
N SER A 123 -5.37 25.02 -1.48
CA SER A 123 -5.11 25.66 -2.77
C SER A 123 -4.46 27.03 -2.66
N LYS A 124 -4.63 27.70 -1.52
CA LYS A 124 -4.01 29.00 -1.22
C LYS A 124 -2.68 28.87 -0.47
N ARG A 125 -2.05 27.68 -0.53
CA ARG A 125 -0.74 27.43 0.07
C ARG A 125 0.23 28.56 -0.28
N ARG A 126 0.94 29.08 0.74
CA ARG A 126 1.91 30.14 0.57
C ARG A 126 3.32 29.59 0.77
N ALA A 127 4.27 30.18 0.03
CA ALA A 127 5.66 29.70 -0.04
C ALA A 127 6.45 29.71 1.29
N TYR A 128 5.93 30.35 2.36
CA TYR A 128 6.64 30.35 3.63
C TYR A 128 6.50 29.08 4.47
N PHE A 129 5.80 28.09 4.01
CA PHE A 129 5.93 26.73 4.54
C PHE A 129 7.19 26.03 4.02
N HIS A 130 7.81 26.56 2.98
CA HIS A 130 9.14 26.10 2.56
C HIS A 130 10.18 26.90 3.32
N GLN A 131 10.99 26.21 4.07
CA GLN A 131 12.15 26.78 4.73
C GLN A 131 13.11 27.28 3.65
N GLU A 132 13.31 28.61 3.56
CA GLU A 132 14.24 29.16 2.60
C GLU A 132 15.67 28.83 3.06
N ASN A 133 16.43 28.18 2.20
CA ASN A 133 17.83 27.87 2.41
C ASN A 133 18.66 29.03 1.85
N PHE A 134 19.43 29.71 2.70
CA PHE A 134 20.31 30.80 2.31
C PHE A 134 21.68 30.31 1.80
N GLY A 135 21.94 29.01 1.79
CA GLY A 135 23.16 28.39 1.29
C GLY A 135 24.36 28.48 2.21
N ILE A 136 24.15 28.92 3.43
CA ILE A 136 25.18 29.04 4.49
C ILE A 136 24.88 28.16 5.71
N GLU A 137 23.74 27.53 5.74
CA GLU A 137 23.29 26.63 6.80
C GLU A 137 23.93 25.26 6.63
N GLU A 138 24.09 24.55 7.72
CA GLU A 138 24.46 23.15 7.72
C GLU A 138 23.28 22.32 7.17
N MET A 139 23.58 21.46 6.21
CA MET A 139 22.59 20.58 5.59
C MET A 139 22.62 19.23 6.28
N ASN A 140 21.45 18.73 6.63
CA ASN A 140 21.33 17.34 7.08
C ASN A 140 21.70 16.40 5.92
N ALA A 141 22.64 15.49 6.16
CA ALA A 141 23.20 14.61 5.13
C ALA A 141 22.18 13.60 4.57
N ASP A 142 21.16 13.27 5.37
CA ASP A 142 20.16 12.27 4.99
C ASP A 142 18.95 12.88 4.26
N THR A 143 18.54 14.08 4.67
CA THR A 143 17.35 14.74 4.12
C THR A 143 17.67 15.80 3.08
N TYR A 144 18.92 16.24 2.97
CA TYR A 144 19.36 17.38 2.16
C TYR A 144 18.60 18.68 2.46
N LYS A 145 18.02 18.78 3.64
CA LYS A 145 17.35 19.98 4.15
C LYS A 145 18.20 20.63 5.22
N MET A 146 17.90 21.89 5.53
CA MET A 146 18.55 22.61 6.58
C MET A 146 18.44 21.84 7.89
N ASP A 147 19.58 21.65 8.58
CA ASP A 147 19.58 21.00 9.89
C ASP A 147 18.96 21.94 10.92
N VAL A 148 17.85 21.53 11.51
CA VAL A 148 17.19 22.29 12.56
C VAL A 148 17.71 21.76 13.90
N ASP A 149 18.44 22.59 14.62
CA ASP A 149 18.85 22.26 15.98
C ASP A 149 17.63 22.14 16.90
N VAL A 150 17.10 20.93 17.02
CA VAL A 150 15.95 20.61 17.88
C VAL A 150 16.28 20.84 19.36
N THR A 151 17.56 20.98 19.73
CA THR A 151 17.95 21.26 21.10
C THR A 151 17.63 22.70 21.51
N ALA A 152 17.44 23.61 20.56
CA ALA A 152 17.01 24.98 20.79
C ALA A 152 15.51 25.14 21.15
N VAL A 153 14.69 24.10 20.95
CA VAL A 153 13.27 24.13 21.34
C VAL A 153 13.16 23.97 22.85
N PRO A 154 12.46 24.87 23.57
CA PRO A 154 12.32 24.75 25.02
C PRO A 154 11.66 23.43 25.42
N LYS A 155 12.40 22.58 26.16
CA LYS A 155 11.96 21.24 26.64
C LYS A 155 10.62 21.26 27.40
N ALA A 156 10.21 22.39 27.95
CA ALA A 156 8.99 22.54 28.74
C ALA A 156 7.69 22.56 27.92
N ILE A 157 7.75 22.61 26.58
CA ILE A 157 6.59 22.74 25.70
C ILE A 157 6.32 21.46 24.92
N SER A 158 7.31 20.57 24.81
CA SER A 158 7.19 19.36 24.01
C SER A 158 6.34 18.28 24.70
N VAL A 159 5.26 17.88 24.06
CA VAL A 159 4.41 16.74 24.46
C VAL A 159 4.98 15.44 23.87
N ILE A 160 5.61 15.52 22.71
CA ILE A 160 6.24 14.39 21.99
C ILE A 160 7.72 14.26 22.39
N GLY A 161 8.30 15.29 22.87
CA GLY A 161 9.49 15.18 23.56
C GLY A 161 10.80 15.58 23.30
N SER A 162 11.68 16.11 23.23
CA SER A 162 13.13 16.15 23.51
C SER A 162 13.76 14.75 23.67
N GLU A 163 14.92 14.61 24.24
CA GLU A 163 15.64 13.33 24.46
C GLU A 163 14.82 12.18 25.06
N ALA A 164 13.69 12.49 25.73
CA ALA A 164 12.69 11.52 26.17
C ALA A 164 11.65 11.17 25.11
N GLY A 165 11.41 12.02 24.12
CA GLY A 165 10.35 11.86 23.13
C GLY A 165 10.66 10.84 22.04
N GLY A 166 11.89 10.70 21.62
CA GLY A 166 12.28 9.58 20.77
C GLY A 166 11.93 8.25 21.44
N THR A 167 12.10 8.15 22.74
CA THR A 167 11.70 6.96 23.51
C THR A 167 10.20 6.81 23.65
N ASP A 168 9.41 7.88 23.68
CA ASP A 168 7.95 7.79 23.80
C ASP A 168 7.31 7.42 22.46
N LEU A 169 7.76 8.00 21.34
CA LEU A 169 7.32 7.58 20.01
C LEU A 169 7.76 6.15 19.69
N GLU A 170 8.96 5.75 20.09
CA GLU A 170 9.45 4.39 19.93
C GLU A 170 8.59 3.39 20.72
N LYS A 171 8.23 3.72 21.95
CA LYS A 171 7.32 2.89 22.75
C LYS A 171 5.94 2.79 22.11
N LEU A 172 5.38 3.91 21.66
CA LEU A 172 4.08 3.94 21.01
C LEU A 172 4.09 3.14 19.71
N ASP A 173 5.12 3.31 18.87
CA ASP A 173 5.30 2.55 17.63
C ASP A 173 5.41 1.05 17.89
N ARG A 174 6.17 0.67 18.91
CA ARG A 174 6.30 -0.72 19.37
C ARG A 174 4.99 -1.28 19.94
N GLU A 175 4.25 -0.50 20.72
CA GLU A 175 2.95 -0.91 21.26
C GLU A 175 1.92 -1.14 20.13
N ILE A 176 1.92 -0.30 19.09
CA ILE A 176 1.08 -0.49 17.93
C ILE A 176 1.41 -1.83 17.26
N ASP A 177 2.68 -2.14 17.03
CA ASP A 177 3.09 -3.39 16.39
C ASP A 177 2.72 -4.61 17.25
N ILE A 178 3.10 -4.63 18.53
CA ILE A 178 2.85 -5.78 19.43
C ILE A 178 1.35 -6.02 19.59
N ASN A 179 0.57 -4.96 19.76
CA ASN A 179 -0.85 -5.10 20.08
C ASN A 179 -1.72 -5.35 18.84
N THR A 180 -1.25 -4.97 17.64
CA THR A 180 -2.08 -4.98 16.42
C THR A 180 -1.55 -5.87 15.30
N ILE A 181 -0.23 -6.04 15.16
CA ILE A 181 0.38 -6.53 13.92
C ILE A 181 1.40 -7.65 14.15
N LEU A 182 2.32 -7.48 15.09
CA LEU A 182 3.44 -8.39 15.28
C LEU A 182 3.02 -9.68 16.03
N PRO A 183 3.36 -10.88 15.54
CA PRO A 183 3.25 -12.11 16.32
C PRO A 183 4.12 -12.03 17.58
N LYS A 184 3.62 -12.55 18.70
CA LYS A 184 4.27 -12.39 20.03
C LYS A 184 5.61 -13.10 20.19
N SER A 185 5.94 -14.02 19.29
CA SER A 185 7.14 -14.88 19.34
C SER A 185 8.39 -14.23 18.78
N TYR A 186 8.29 -13.03 18.18
CA TYR A 186 9.38 -12.37 17.47
C TYR A 186 9.82 -11.07 18.12
N ASP A 187 11.09 -10.72 17.89
CA ASP A 187 11.64 -9.45 18.29
C ASP A 187 11.23 -8.32 17.33
N PHE A 188 11.19 -7.13 17.89
CA PHE A 188 10.83 -5.92 17.16
C PHE A 188 11.91 -5.53 16.14
N ASN A 189 11.57 -5.54 14.86
CA ASN A 189 12.48 -5.23 13.78
C ASN A 189 12.40 -3.76 13.37
N GLN A 190 13.54 -3.09 13.29
CA GLN A 190 13.63 -1.67 12.95
C GLN A 190 14.49 -1.37 11.72
N THR A 191 15.13 -2.36 11.11
CA THR A 191 16.10 -2.13 10.04
C THR A 191 15.91 -3.08 8.86
N PHE A 192 16.23 -2.60 7.65
CA PHE A 192 16.27 -3.46 6.46
C PHE A 192 17.40 -4.49 6.46
N GLU A 193 18.40 -4.34 7.33
CA GLU A 193 19.52 -5.28 7.39
C GLU A 193 19.13 -6.68 7.86
N THR A 194 18.00 -6.78 8.54
CA THR A 194 17.40 -8.05 8.96
C THR A 194 16.54 -8.68 7.89
N LEU A 195 16.17 -7.92 6.84
CA LEU A 195 15.46 -8.40 5.66
C LEU A 195 16.44 -8.74 4.52
N GLY A 196 15.99 -9.50 3.52
CA GLY A 196 16.73 -9.72 2.28
C GLY A 196 17.87 -10.72 2.37
N GLY A 197 17.77 -11.74 3.21
CA GLY A 197 18.70 -12.87 3.23
C GLY A 197 20.04 -12.61 3.92
N SER A 198 20.93 -13.61 3.89
CA SER A 198 22.30 -13.53 4.40
C SER A 198 23.26 -12.92 3.38
N GLU A 199 24.46 -12.53 3.86
CA GLU A 199 25.52 -12.00 3.01
C GLU A 199 25.87 -12.98 1.88
N GLY A 200 25.79 -12.53 0.62
CA GLY A 200 26.00 -13.36 -0.58
C GLY A 200 24.73 -13.98 -1.20
N GLU A 201 23.55 -13.79 -0.59
CA GLU A 201 22.23 -14.16 -1.13
C GLU A 201 21.49 -12.93 -1.70
N SER A 202 20.23 -13.14 -2.13
CA SER A 202 19.39 -12.04 -2.61
C SER A 202 19.32 -10.93 -1.56
N ASN A 203 19.79 -9.74 -1.91
CA ASN A 203 19.75 -8.55 -1.05
C ASN A 203 18.55 -7.66 -1.41
N PHE A 204 17.46 -8.25 -1.88
CA PHE A 204 16.24 -7.54 -2.24
C PHE A 204 15.26 -7.50 -1.09
N VAL A 205 14.61 -6.36 -0.96
CA VAL A 205 13.47 -6.12 -0.08
C VAL A 205 12.27 -5.72 -0.92
N ALA A 206 11.08 -6.06 -0.47
CA ALA A 206 9.84 -5.61 -1.09
C ALA A 206 9.22 -4.49 -0.26
N ILE A 207 8.91 -3.39 -0.90
CA ILE A 207 8.05 -2.34 -0.36
C ILE A 207 6.67 -2.56 -0.94
N VAL A 208 5.71 -2.81 -0.07
CA VAL A 208 4.33 -3.11 -0.43
C VAL A 208 3.44 -1.96 -0.02
N HIS A 209 2.70 -1.41 -0.97
CA HIS A 209 1.67 -0.40 -0.73
C HIS A 209 0.31 -0.97 -1.13
N ILE A 210 -0.66 -0.91 -0.20
CA ILE A 210 -2.02 -1.42 -0.38
C ILE A 210 -3.00 -0.31 -0.06
N ASP A 211 -3.97 -0.10 -0.93
CA ASP A 211 -4.96 0.96 -0.77
C ASP A 211 -6.37 0.43 -1.12
N GLY A 212 -7.35 0.75 -0.27
CA GLY A 212 -8.74 0.33 -0.39
C GLY A 212 -9.43 0.89 -1.64
N ASN A 213 -10.23 0.06 -2.32
CA ASN A 213 -10.95 0.48 -3.52
C ASN A 213 -12.20 1.27 -3.18
N GLY A 214 -12.37 2.45 -3.80
CA GLY A 214 -13.61 3.21 -3.78
C GLY A 214 -14.02 3.76 -2.40
N MET A 215 -13.10 3.86 -1.44
CA MET A 215 -13.42 4.27 -0.07
C MET A 215 -14.02 5.67 0.01
N GLY A 216 -13.57 6.63 -0.77
CA GLY A 216 -14.17 7.97 -0.83
C GLY A 216 -15.65 7.95 -1.24
N LYS A 217 -16.01 7.15 -2.26
CA LYS A 217 -17.41 6.97 -2.67
C LYS A 217 -18.23 6.27 -1.57
N ARG A 218 -17.65 5.26 -0.94
CA ARG A 218 -18.28 4.50 0.17
C ARG A 218 -18.62 5.41 1.36
N VAL A 219 -17.71 6.32 1.71
CA VAL A 219 -17.95 7.34 2.76
C VAL A 219 -19.11 8.27 2.37
N GLN A 220 -19.17 8.73 1.11
CA GLN A 220 -20.26 9.56 0.64
C GLN A 220 -21.61 8.84 0.70
N GLU A 221 -21.69 7.60 0.24
CA GLU A 221 -22.90 6.77 0.33
C GLU A 221 -23.35 6.56 1.78
N PHE A 222 -22.37 6.40 2.68
CA PHE A 222 -22.66 6.30 4.11
C PHE A 222 -23.23 7.59 4.69
N TYR A 223 -22.72 8.76 4.30
CA TYR A 223 -23.28 10.05 4.68
C TYR A 223 -24.72 10.20 4.18
N GLU A 224 -24.97 9.90 2.92
CA GLU A 224 -26.31 10.00 2.31
C GLU A 224 -27.33 9.11 3.02
N LYS A 225 -26.96 7.90 3.37
CA LYS A 225 -27.82 6.95 4.11
C LYS A 225 -28.16 7.45 5.52
N ASN A 226 -27.28 8.20 6.16
CA ASN A 226 -27.43 8.67 7.52
C ASN A 226 -27.86 10.15 7.62
N ASN A 227 -28.08 10.85 6.51
CA ASN A 227 -28.44 12.27 6.48
C ASN A 227 -29.79 12.60 7.13
N GLY A 228 -30.66 11.61 7.35
CA GLY A 228 -31.93 11.78 8.06
C GLY A 228 -31.83 11.75 9.58
N ASN A 229 -30.64 11.43 10.12
CA ASN A 229 -30.41 11.36 11.56
C ASN A 229 -30.18 12.76 12.14
N ASP A 230 -30.45 12.92 13.45
CA ASP A 230 -29.93 14.07 14.18
C ASP A 230 -28.39 14.05 14.24
N TRP A 231 -27.79 15.20 14.55
CA TRP A 231 -26.34 15.35 14.53
C TRP A 231 -25.60 14.36 15.44
N GLU A 232 -26.08 14.12 16.65
CA GLU A 232 -25.37 13.25 17.60
C GLU A 232 -25.41 11.79 17.15
N SER A 233 -26.55 11.34 16.63
CA SER A 233 -26.69 10.00 16.04
C SER A 233 -25.85 9.84 14.79
N PHE A 234 -25.80 10.86 13.93
CA PHE A 234 -24.96 10.88 12.73
C PHE A 234 -23.48 10.83 13.10
N LYS A 235 -23.03 11.69 14.02
CA LYS A 235 -21.65 11.74 14.52
C LYS A 235 -21.19 10.39 15.09
N LYS A 236 -22.03 9.76 15.91
CA LYS A 236 -21.76 8.43 16.45
C LYS A 236 -21.61 7.39 15.33
N SER A 237 -22.53 7.39 14.36
CA SER A 237 -22.50 6.45 13.24
C SER A 237 -21.25 6.56 12.39
N ILE A 238 -20.82 7.81 12.07
CA ILE A 238 -19.61 8.08 11.30
C ILE A 238 -18.34 7.63 12.03
N ARG A 239 -18.26 7.92 13.33
CA ARG A 239 -17.13 7.49 14.17
C ARG A 239 -16.99 5.98 14.14
N GLU A 240 -18.07 5.28 14.47
CA GLU A 240 -18.09 3.82 14.50
C GLU A 240 -17.81 3.19 13.12
N PHE A 241 -18.22 3.85 12.03
CA PHE A 241 -17.92 3.42 10.66
C PHE A 241 -16.44 3.56 10.34
N SER A 242 -15.83 4.70 10.67
CA SER A 242 -14.39 4.95 10.45
C SER A 242 -13.52 4.01 11.30
N GLU A 243 -13.85 3.82 12.56
CA GLU A 243 -13.17 2.90 13.47
C GLU A 243 -13.26 1.44 12.98
N ALA A 244 -14.42 1.05 12.42
CA ALA A 244 -14.59 -0.29 11.86
C ALA A 244 -13.69 -0.52 10.63
N ILE A 245 -13.54 0.49 9.75
CA ILE A 245 -12.61 0.41 8.60
C ILE A 245 -11.19 0.18 9.08
N ASP A 246 -10.68 1.03 9.96
CA ASP A 246 -9.32 0.92 10.49
C ASP A 246 -9.08 -0.44 11.18
N LYS A 247 -10.04 -0.89 11.98
CA LYS A 247 -10.00 -2.20 12.64
C LYS A 247 -9.96 -3.36 11.64
N ASP A 248 -10.78 -3.32 10.58
CA ASP A 248 -10.87 -4.40 9.59
C ASP A 248 -9.58 -4.51 8.78
N PHE A 249 -8.98 -3.37 8.37
CA PHE A 249 -7.69 -3.36 7.67
C PHE A 249 -6.54 -3.84 8.57
N LYS A 250 -6.48 -3.39 9.81
CA LYS A 250 -5.50 -3.90 10.80
C LYS A 250 -5.68 -5.38 11.08
N SER A 251 -6.92 -5.86 11.15
CA SER A 251 -7.20 -7.30 11.31
C SER A 251 -6.74 -8.10 10.09
N ALA A 252 -6.94 -7.60 8.87
CA ALA A 252 -6.43 -8.27 7.65
C ALA A 252 -4.90 -8.30 7.63
N PHE A 253 -4.25 -7.23 8.10
CA PHE A 253 -2.80 -7.19 8.23
C PHE A 253 -2.28 -8.20 9.26
N ARG A 254 -2.97 -8.36 10.38
CA ARG A 254 -2.66 -9.40 11.35
C ARG A 254 -2.84 -10.79 10.75
N ASP A 255 -3.96 -11.07 10.08
CA ASP A 255 -4.21 -12.38 9.47
C ASP A 255 -3.12 -12.75 8.45
N MET A 256 -2.61 -11.77 7.70
CA MET A 256 -1.46 -11.95 6.80
C MET A 256 -0.19 -12.31 7.59
N ASN A 257 0.10 -11.60 8.67
CA ASN A 257 1.28 -11.86 9.49
C ASN A 257 1.18 -13.21 10.21
N ASP A 258 -0.01 -13.59 10.68
CA ASP A 258 -0.25 -14.90 11.29
C ASP A 258 -0.01 -16.03 10.28
N LYS A 259 -0.33 -15.80 8.99
CA LYS A 259 0.01 -16.77 7.92
C LYS A 259 1.51 -16.87 7.68
N VAL A 260 2.24 -15.77 7.73
CA VAL A 260 3.72 -15.79 7.64
C VAL A 260 4.32 -16.54 8.84
N ASP A 261 3.80 -16.31 10.05
CA ASP A 261 4.23 -17.01 11.28
C ASP A 261 3.97 -18.52 11.20
N GLU A 262 2.78 -18.92 10.73
CA GLU A 262 2.45 -20.33 10.47
C GLU A 262 3.49 -20.99 9.54
N LEU A 263 3.81 -20.35 8.40
CA LEU A 263 4.74 -20.89 7.42
C LEU A 263 6.19 -20.93 7.93
N LEU A 264 6.60 -19.97 8.77
CA LEU A 264 7.89 -20.00 9.46
C LEU A 264 7.94 -21.17 10.45
N SER A 265 6.87 -21.38 11.23
CA SER A 265 6.77 -22.47 12.20
C SER A 265 6.74 -23.86 11.53
N GLU A 266 6.23 -23.94 10.29
CA GLU A 266 6.22 -25.16 9.49
C GLU A 266 7.51 -25.37 8.67
N GLU A 267 8.54 -24.54 8.86
CA GLU A 267 9.81 -24.57 8.14
C GLU A 267 9.67 -24.40 6.60
N LYS A 268 8.54 -23.85 6.13
CA LYS A 268 8.28 -23.59 4.71
C LYS A 268 9.01 -22.34 4.18
N LEU A 269 9.42 -21.45 5.08
CA LEU A 269 10.15 -20.22 4.79
C LEU A 269 11.59 -20.22 5.31
N ASP A 270 12.20 -21.38 5.52
CA ASP A 270 13.59 -21.51 6.02
C ASP A 270 14.62 -20.79 5.17
N GLU A 271 14.32 -20.62 3.88
CA GLU A 271 15.17 -19.86 2.95
C GLU A 271 15.31 -18.38 3.32
N LEU A 272 14.40 -17.83 4.15
CA LEU A 272 14.49 -16.45 4.59
C LEU A 272 15.65 -16.24 5.58
N LYS A 273 16.04 -17.28 6.32
CA LYS A 273 17.15 -17.28 7.30
C LYS A 273 17.06 -16.05 8.21
N LEU A 274 16.00 -15.99 9.02
CA LEU A 274 15.74 -14.88 9.92
C LEU A 274 16.97 -14.54 10.78
N LYS A 275 17.31 -13.26 10.87
CA LYS A 275 18.36 -12.74 11.72
C LYS A 275 17.75 -12.24 13.03
N ASP A 276 18.46 -12.49 14.14
CA ASP A 276 18.14 -11.94 15.47
C ASP A 276 16.67 -12.16 15.89
N ASN A 277 16.08 -13.29 15.47
CA ASN A 277 14.66 -13.60 15.72
C ASN A 277 13.69 -12.48 15.27
N ALA A 278 14.11 -11.66 14.29
CA ALA A 278 13.30 -10.55 13.78
C ALA A 278 12.23 -11.06 12.80
N PHE A 279 10.98 -10.62 13.00
CA PHE A 279 9.89 -10.96 12.08
C PHE A 279 10.15 -10.35 10.70
N PRO A 280 9.94 -11.11 9.60
CA PRO A 280 10.32 -10.65 8.25
C PRO A 280 9.35 -9.64 7.62
N VAL A 281 8.49 -9.01 8.40
CA VAL A 281 7.59 -7.95 7.96
C VAL A 281 7.73 -6.74 8.89
N ILE A 282 7.90 -5.56 8.32
CA ILE A 282 8.06 -4.30 9.03
C ILE A 282 6.95 -3.35 8.60
N ARG A 283 6.06 -2.98 9.52
CA ARG A 283 5.02 -1.97 9.27
C ARG A 283 5.64 -0.60 9.08
N ILE A 284 5.12 0.16 8.13
CA ILE A 284 5.48 1.57 7.91
C ILE A 284 4.25 2.45 8.08
N ILE A 285 3.18 2.17 7.33
CA ILE A 285 1.90 2.85 7.45
C ILE A 285 0.81 1.80 7.76
N SER A 286 -0.07 2.12 8.69
CA SER A 286 -1.28 1.35 8.96
C SER A 286 -2.34 2.30 9.50
N SER A 287 -3.07 2.95 8.60
CA SER A 287 -4.00 4.01 8.96
C SER A 287 -5.22 4.01 8.02
N GLY A 288 -6.36 3.62 8.56
CA GLY A 288 -7.57 3.45 7.77
C GLY A 288 -7.40 2.37 6.71
N ASP A 289 -7.59 2.74 5.44
CA ASP A 289 -7.46 1.86 4.27
C ASP A 289 -6.08 1.89 3.59
N ASP A 290 -5.14 2.67 4.13
CA ASP A 290 -3.77 2.81 3.62
C ASP A 290 -2.80 1.97 4.44
N ILE A 291 -2.21 0.96 3.82
CA ILE A 291 -1.26 0.03 4.42
C ILE A 291 0.05 0.05 3.62
N CYS A 292 1.15 0.31 4.31
CA CYS A 292 2.49 0.17 3.74
C CYS A 292 3.38 -0.63 4.69
N PHE A 293 4.09 -1.62 4.14
CA PHE A 293 5.05 -2.42 4.88
C PHE A 293 6.23 -2.83 4.00
N ALA A 294 7.33 -3.16 4.66
CA ALA A 294 8.50 -3.76 4.03
C ALA A 294 8.65 -5.23 4.44
N THR A 295 9.15 -6.06 3.53
CA THR A 295 9.44 -7.46 3.80
C THR A 295 10.61 -7.97 2.95
N ASP A 296 11.01 -9.22 3.13
CA ASP A 296 11.95 -9.87 2.21
C ASP A 296 11.40 -9.85 0.77
N GLY A 297 12.24 -9.52 -0.20
CA GLY A 297 11.84 -9.36 -1.60
C GLY A 297 11.08 -10.56 -2.16
N ARG A 298 11.44 -11.77 -1.69
CA ARG A 298 10.90 -13.04 -2.18
C ARG A 298 9.46 -13.34 -1.74
N ILE A 299 8.99 -12.74 -0.65
CA ILE A 299 7.64 -12.98 -0.11
C ILE A 299 6.68 -11.79 -0.27
N GLY A 300 7.16 -10.64 -0.75
CA GLY A 300 6.35 -9.41 -0.83
C GLY A 300 5.07 -9.55 -1.62
N ILE A 301 5.13 -10.25 -2.77
CA ILE A 301 3.96 -10.49 -3.62
C ILE A 301 2.93 -11.39 -2.91
N GLU A 302 3.38 -12.45 -2.26
CA GLU A 302 2.49 -13.36 -1.50
C GLU A 302 1.88 -12.68 -0.28
N CYS A 303 2.66 -11.86 0.43
CA CYS A 303 2.14 -11.04 1.54
C CYS A 303 1.01 -10.13 1.06
N ALA A 304 1.20 -9.42 -0.05
CA ALA A 304 0.17 -8.55 -0.61
C ALA A 304 -1.09 -9.33 -1.03
N ALA A 305 -0.94 -10.46 -1.71
CA ALA A 305 -2.05 -11.32 -2.12
C ALA A 305 -2.78 -11.93 -0.91
N THR A 306 -2.05 -12.33 0.13
CA THR A 306 -2.60 -12.87 1.38
C THR A 306 -3.38 -11.80 2.13
N PHE A 307 -2.85 -10.56 2.23
CA PHE A 307 -3.57 -9.44 2.82
C PHE A 307 -4.92 -9.18 2.11
N ILE A 308 -4.90 -9.09 0.78
CA ILE A 308 -6.12 -8.88 -0.03
C ILE A 308 -7.13 -10.00 0.23
N SER A 309 -6.66 -11.25 0.27
CA SER A 309 -7.51 -12.42 0.52
C SER A 309 -8.11 -12.41 1.94
N ALA A 310 -7.35 -11.96 2.94
CA ALA A 310 -7.82 -11.78 4.30
C ALA A 310 -8.86 -10.64 4.39
N LEU A 311 -8.61 -9.53 3.72
CA LEU A 311 -9.50 -8.37 3.70
C LEU A 311 -10.84 -8.67 3.04
N LYS A 312 -10.88 -9.48 1.98
CA LYS A 312 -12.10 -9.97 1.33
C LYS A 312 -13.08 -10.59 2.32
N ASN A 313 -12.57 -11.29 3.33
CA ASN A 313 -13.39 -11.98 4.33
C ASN A 313 -13.93 -11.05 5.43
N LYS A 314 -13.57 -9.77 5.43
CA LYS A 314 -14.07 -8.77 6.39
C LYS A 314 -15.31 -8.09 5.83
N ILE A 315 -16.25 -7.82 6.73
CA ILE A 315 -17.48 -7.08 6.43
C ILE A 315 -17.62 -5.98 7.47
N ASN A 316 -17.68 -4.74 7.02
CA ASN A 316 -17.91 -3.62 7.92
C ASN A 316 -19.29 -3.72 8.57
N VAL A 317 -19.31 -3.78 9.88
CA VAL A 317 -20.52 -3.98 10.69
C VAL A 317 -21.51 -2.81 10.60
N LYS A 318 -21.10 -1.65 10.07
CA LYS A 318 -21.93 -0.43 10.02
C LYS A 318 -22.66 -0.25 8.69
N ASP A 319 -22.06 -0.62 7.58
CA ASP A 319 -22.72 -0.54 6.27
C ASP A 319 -23.06 -1.90 5.66
N GLY A 320 -22.56 -2.98 6.24
CA GLY A 320 -22.78 -4.36 5.79
C GLY A 320 -22.06 -4.71 4.50
N LYS A 321 -21.05 -3.91 4.07
CA LYS A 321 -20.31 -4.13 2.83
C LYS A 321 -18.95 -4.77 3.10
N GLY A 322 -18.54 -5.65 2.20
CA GLY A 322 -17.16 -6.17 2.15
C GLY A 322 -16.15 -5.12 1.69
N TYR A 323 -14.91 -5.53 1.56
CA TYR A 323 -13.81 -4.68 1.10
C TYR A 323 -13.14 -5.27 -0.13
N SER A 324 -12.53 -4.41 -0.91
CA SER A 324 -11.55 -4.75 -1.92
C SER A 324 -10.40 -3.77 -1.87
N ALA A 325 -9.23 -4.19 -2.29
CA ALA A 325 -8.04 -3.37 -2.30
C ALA A 325 -7.14 -3.73 -3.48
N CYS A 326 -6.30 -2.80 -3.89
CA CYS A 326 -5.23 -3.06 -4.83
C CYS A 326 -3.87 -2.89 -4.16
N ALA A 327 -2.87 -3.60 -4.67
CA ALA A 327 -1.51 -3.57 -4.14
C ALA A 327 -0.48 -3.29 -5.23
N GLY A 328 0.55 -2.54 -4.87
CA GLY A 328 1.79 -2.38 -5.62
C GLY A 328 2.97 -2.91 -4.82
N VAL A 329 3.84 -3.69 -5.45
CA VAL A 329 5.01 -4.31 -4.83
C VAL A 329 6.27 -3.90 -5.57
N ALA A 330 7.06 -3.02 -4.97
CA ALA A 330 8.38 -2.65 -5.46
C ALA A 330 9.44 -3.56 -4.82
N ILE A 331 10.07 -4.42 -5.61
CA ILE A 331 11.15 -5.30 -5.17
C ILE A 331 12.45 -4.63 -5.55
N VAL A 332 13.21 -4.15 -4.56
CA VAL A 332 14.39 -3.32 -4.75
C VAL A 332 15.57 -3.84 -3.93
N HIS A 333 16.79 -3.50 -4.33
CA HIS A 333 17.96 -3.79 -3.51
C HIS A 333 17.87 -3.04 -2.16
N LYS A 334 18.26 -3.67 -1.06
CA LYS A 334 18.14 -3.09 0.31
C LYS A 334 18.83 -1.73 0.52
N LYS A 335 19.75 -1.34 -0.38
CA LYS A 335 20.41 -0.03 -0.40
C LYS A 335 19.75 0.97 -1.37
N TYR A 336 18.67 0.57 -2.01
CA TYR A 336 17.92 1.48 -2.89
C TYR A 336 17.26 2.57 -2.06
N PRO A 337 17.22 3.84 -2.54
CA PRO A 337 16.59 4.93 -1.80
C PRO A 337 15.14 4.62 -1.46
N PHE A 338 14.80 4.62 -0.18
CA PHE A 338 13.50 4.15 0.29
C PHE A 338 12.33 4.97 -0.27
N TYR A 339 12.49 6.29 -0.34
CA TYR A 339 11.50 7.18 -0.93
C TYR A 339 11.13 6.77 -2.37
N ARG A 340 12.15 6.46 -3.20
CA ARG A 340 11.94 5.99 -4.57
C ARG A 340 11.25 4.62 -4.63
N ALA A 341 11.59 3.72 -3.72
CA ALA A 341 10.94 2.42 -3.63
C ALA A 341 9.45 2.56 -3.27
N TYR A 342 9.13 3.50 -2.38
CA TYR A 342 7.74 3.79 -2.03
C TYR A 342 6.98 4.43 -3.19
N GLU A 343 7.54 5.45 -3.87
CA GLU A 343 6.93 6.06 -5.06
C GLU A 343 6.63 5.00 -6.14
N LEU A 344 7.55 4.06 -6.35
CA LEU A 344 7.34 2.96 -7.28
C LEU A 344 6.21 2.04 -6.82
N ALA A 345 6.15 1.66 -5.54
CA ALA A 345 5.07 0.84 -4.99
C ALA A 345 3.70 1.52 -5.11
N GLU A 346 3.63 2.83 -4.85
CA GLU A 346 2.40 3.64 -5.02
C GLU A 346 1.96 3.70 -6.48
N ALA A 347 2.91 3.95 -7.40
CA ALA A 347 2.63 3.97 -8.85
C ALA A 347 2.11 2.60 -9.34
N LEU A 348 2.70 1.50 -8.87
CA LEU A 348 2.25 0.13 -9.16
C LEU A 348 0.84 -0.13 -8.60
N CYS A 349 0.55 0.30 -7.36
CA CYS A 349 -0.78 0.20 -6.77
C CYS A 349 -1.81 1.00 -7.58
N SER A 350 -1.46 2.22 -7.99
CA SER A 350 -2.29 3.05 -8.86
C SER A 350 -2.56 2.38 -10.21
N ASN A 351 -1.55 1.72 -10.81
CA ASN A 351 -1.71 0.95 -12.05
C ASN A 351 -2.65 -0.24 -11.84
N ALA A 352 -2.49 -0.99 -10.74
CA ALA A 352 -3.40 -2.07 -10.36
C ALA A 352 -4.84 -1.56 -10.18
N LYS A 353 -5.04 -0.42 -9.51
CA LYS A 353 -6.38 0.22 -9.37
C LYS A 353 -6.99 0.60 -10.72
N LYS A 354 -6.23 1.21 -11.62
CA LYS A 354 -6.71 1.56 -12.96
C LYS A 354 -7.15 0.32 -13.74
N PHE A 355 -6.37 -0.75 -13.65
CA PHE A 355 -6.71 -2.04 -14.26
C PHE A 355 -8.00 -2.62 -13.65
N GLY A 356 -8.10 -2.74 -12.33
CA GLY A 356 -9.30 -3.23 -11.65
C GLY A 356 -10.55 -2.40 -11.97
N ALA A 357 -10.41 -1.06 -12.05
CA ALA A 357 -11.49 -0.16 -12.41
C ALA A 357 -11.95 -0.33 -13.87
N SER A 358 -11.06 -0.67 -14.80
CA SER A 358 -11.43 -0.96 -16.19
C SER A 358 -12.32 -2.21 -16.30
N LEU A 359 -11.97 -3.26 -15.55
CA LEU A 359 -12.75 -4.50 -15.50
C LEU A 359 -14.09 -4.31 -14.77
N SER A 360 -14.13 -3.50 -13.71
CA SER A 360 -15.36 -3.22 -12.95
C SER A 360 -16.44 -2.53 -13.78
N LYS A 361 -16.06 -1.75 -14.80
CA LYS A 361 -17.02 -1.11 -15.72
C LYS A 361 -17.76 -2.13 -16.57
N GLU A 362 -17.13 -3.23 -16.90
CA GLU A 362 -17.70 -4.31 -17.70
C GLU A 362 -18.57 -5.25 -16.86
N ASP A 363 -18.38 -5.28 -15.54
CA ASP A 363 -19.05 -6.17 -14.59
C ASP A 363 -20.03 -5.40 -13.67
N ASN A 364 -20.83 -4.49 -14.22
CA ASN A 364 -21.87 -3.74 -13.48
C ASN A 364 -21.37 -3.06 -12.18
N GLY A 365 -20.08 -2.73 -12.10
CA GLY A 365 -19.47 -2.06 -10.96
C GLY A 365 -19.02 -3.00 -9.84
N ALA A 366 -18.90 -4.31 -10.09
CA ALA A 366 -18.27 -5.22 -9.14
C ALA A 366 -16.82 -4.78 -8.85
N SER A 367 -16.43 -4.92 -7.61
CA SER A 367 -15.11 -4.48 -7.17
C SER A 367 -14.05 -5.53 -7.49
N VAL A 368 -12.96 -5.13 -8.13
CA VAL A 368 -11.83 -6.01 -8.50
C VAL A 368 -10.63 -5.66 -7.65
N SER A 369 -10.08 -6.65 -6.97
CA SER A 369 -8.80 -6.54 -6.25
C SER A 369 -7.68 -7.07 -7.13
N SER A 370 -6.62 -6.29 -7.28
CA SER A 370 -5.50 -6.65 -8.16
C SER A 370 -4.15 -6.24 -7.58
N ILE A 371 -3.09 -6.87 -8.11
CA ILE A 371 -1.70 -6.68 -7.67
C ILE A 371 -0.80 -6.44 -8.87
N ASP A 372 0.06 -5.44 -8.77
CA ASP A 372 1.14 -5.18 -9.72
C ASP A 372 2.48 -5.18 -9.00
N TRP A 373 3.55 -5.55 -9.69
CA TRP A 373 4.90 -5.54 -9.13
C TRP A 373 5.96 -5.14 -10.14
N HIS A 374 7.12 -4.75 -9.62
CA HIS A 374 8.33 -4.53 -10.40
C HIS A 374 9.56 -4.91 -9.60
N ILE A 375 10.54 -5.54 -10.27
CA ILE A 375 11.86 -5.81 -9.71
C ILE A 375 12.82 -4.79 -10.30
N GLU A 376 13.38 -3.93 -9.43
CA GLU A 376 14.32 -2.89 -9.83
C GLU A 376 15.76 -3.38 -9.60
N PHE A 377 16.53 -3.50 -10.67
CA PHE A 377 17.91 -4.03 -10.64
C PHE A 377 19.01 -2.95 -10.52
N GLY A 378 18.66 -1.69 -10.28
CA GLY A 378 19.63 -0.63 -9.97
C GLY A 378 19.64 0.57 -10.89
N GLU A 379 18.72 0.68 -11.84
CA GLU A 379 18.49 1.92 -12.57
C GLU A 379 17.41 2.74 -11.83
N LEU A 380 17.72 4.01 -11.51
CA LEU A 380 16.72 4.93 -10.98
C LEU A 380 15.77 5.31 -12.13
N ALA A 381 14.68 4.58 -12.25
CA ALA A 381 13.64 4.95 -13.19
C ALA A 381 12.90 6.22 -12.73
N ASP A 382 12.62 7.14 -13.67
CA ASP A 382 11.93 8.39 -13.32
C ASP A 382 10.43 8.15 -13.06
N ASP A 383 9.80 7.25 -13.80
CA ASP A 383 8.39 6.87 -13.60
C ASP A 383 8.09 5.44 -14.08
N LEU A 384 6.90 4.94 -13.72
CA LEU A 384 6.47 3.59 -14.06
C LEU A 384 6.28 3.39 -15.58
N GLU A 385 5.94 4.43 -16.33
CA GLU A 385 5.73 4.34 -17.78
C GLU A 385 7.05 4.05 -18.48
N SER A 386 8.10 4.81 -18.15
CA SER A 386 9.48 4.58 -18.63
C SER A 386 9.99 3.19 -18.28
N VAL A 387 9.67 2.69 -17.07
CA VAL A 387 9.97 1.32 -16.67
C VAL A 387 9.29 0.30 -17.59
N ARG A 388 7.99 0.50 -17.87
CA ARG A 388 7.20 -0.44 -18.69
C ARG A 388 7.59 -0.42 -20.17
N GLU A 389 8.12 0.68 -20.69
CA GLU A 389 8.66 0.73 -22.05
C GLU A 389 9.80 -0.28 -22.28
N GLN A 390 10.59 -0.57 -21.26
CA GLN A 390 11.67 -1.57 -21.33
C GLN A 390 11.16 -3.01 -21.51
N PHE A 391 9.87 -3.25 -21.25
CA PHE A 391 9.19 -4.54 -21.39
C PHE A 391 8.44 -4.67 -22.73
N ILE A 392 8.68 -3.76 -23.68
CA ILE A 392 8.14 -3.87 -25.04
C ILE A 392 9.14 -4.60 -25.90
N THR A 393 8.68 -5.63 -26.63
CA THR A 393 9.50 -6.42 -27.55
C THR A 393 9.75 -5.67 -28.85
N LYS A 394 10.69 -6.15 -29.68
CA LYS A 394 10.97 -5.56 -30.98
C LYS A 394 9.79 -5.62 -31.95
N ASP A 395 8.88 -6.56 -31.79
CA ASP A 395 7.63 -6.71 -32.56
C ASP A 395 6.42 -6.06 -31.86
N ASN A 396 6.68 -5.12 -30.95
CA ASN A 396 5.70 -4.28 -30.26
C ASN A 396 4.68 -5.07 -29.41
N LYS A 397 5.12 -6.14 -28.76
CA LYS A 397 4.33 -6.91 -27.80
C LYS A 397 4.84 -6.64 -26.38
N HIS A 398 3.99 -6.84 -25.37
CA HIS A 398 4.34 -6.66 -23.96
C HIS A 398 4.89 -7.95 -23.34
N LEU A 399 6.00 -7.86 -22.65
CA LEU A 399 6.57 -8.99 -21.92
C LEU A 399 5.78 -9.30 -20.66
N GLU A 400 5.41 -8.28 -19.91
CA GLU A 400 4.67 -8.41 -18.66
C GLU A 400 3.18 -8.67 -18.90
N LEU A 401 2.60 -9.57 -18.10
CA LEU A 401 1.16 -9.85 -18.08
C LEU A 401 0.43 -9.08 -16.97
N ARG A 402 1.17 -8.73 -15.90
CA ARG A 402 0.67 -7.96 -14.74
C ARG A 402 0.07 -6.59 -15.13
N PRO A 403 -0.91 -6.04 -14.37
CA PRO A 403 -1.40 -6.48 -13.06
C PRO A 403 -2.21 -7.79 -13.08
N TYR A 404 -2.19 -8.52 -11.94
CA TYR A 404 -2.96 -9.76 -11.78
C TYR A 404 -4.16 -9.56 -10.87
N ILE A 405 -5.27 -10.24 -11.19
CA ILE A 405 -6.49 -10.25 -10.39
C ILE A 405 -6.29 -11.23 -9.23
N VAL A 406 -6.42 -10.73 -8.00
CA VAL A 406 -6.40 -11.56 -6.78
C VAL A 406 -7.81 -11.97 -6.39
N ASP A 407 -8.77 -11.04 -6.52
CA ASP A 407 -10.19 -11.28 -6.23
C ASP A 407 -11.09 -10.45 -7.14
N ALA A 408 -12.13 -11.10 -7.66
CA ALA A 408 -13.18 -10.50 -8.46
C ALA A 408 -14.41 -11.42 -8.50
N SER A 409 -15.48 -10.98 -9.18
CA SER A 409 -16.59 -11.87 -9.52
C SER A 409 -16.14 -13.01 -10.45
N ASN A 410 -16.86 -14.13 -10.42
CA ASN A 410 -16.58 -15.25 -11.30
C ASN A 410 -16.63 -14.85 -12.78
N GLU A 411 -17.51 -13.91 -13.15
CA GLU A 411 -17.64 -13.43 -14.53
C GLU A 411 -16.36 -12.73 -15.01
N VAL A 412 -15.75 -11.88 -14.18
CA VAL A 412 -14.47 -11.22 -14.48
C VAL A 412 -13.34 -12.25 -14.53
N LEU A 413 -13.29 -13.17 -13.56
CA LEU A 413 -12.26 -14.23 -13.52
C LEU A 413 -12.35 -15.16 -14.73
N ASP A 414 -13.54 -15.42 -15.26
CA ASP A 414 -13.72 -16.24 -16.45
C ASP A 414 -13.30 -15.53 -17.75
N LYS A 415 -13.51 -14.21 -17.83
CA LYS A 415 -13.06 -13.40 -18.98
C LYS A 415 -11.54 -13.21 -19.03
N GLU A 416 -10.91 -13.04 -17.87
CA GLU A 416 -9.46 -12.75 -17.73
C GLU A 416 -8.71 -13.86 -16.95
N LYS A 417 -9.01 -15.14 -17.25
CA LYS A 417 -8.40 -16.30 -16.58
C LYS A 417 -6.88 -16.25 -16.54
N ILE A 418 -6.24 -15.76 -17.61
CA ILE A 418 -4.80 -15.69 -17.73
C ILE A 418 -4.19 -14.69 -16.75
N ARG A 419 -4.89 -13.59 -16.44
CA ARG A 419 -4.46 -12.57 -15.48
C ARG A 419 -4.97 -12.84 -14.06
N ASN A 420 -5.41 -14.05 -13.77
CA ASN A 420 -5.73 -14.48 -12.42
C ASN A 420 -4.45 -14.88 -11.68
N TYR A 421 -4.25 -14.35 -10.48
CA TYR A 421 -3.07 -14.64 -9.65
C TYR A 421 -2.92 -16.13 -9.33
N ALA A 422 -4.02 -16.84 -9.11
CA ALA A 422 -3.97 -18.29 -8.92
C ALA A 422 -3.47 -19.04 -10.17
N THR A 423 -3.77 -18.53 -11.36
CA THR A 423 -3.24 -19.05 -12.63
C THR A 423 -1.73 -18.82 -12.73
N PHE A 424 -1.27 -17.59 -12.40
CA PHE A 424 0.16 -17.29 -12.32
C PHE A 424 0.88 -18.24 -11.35
N LYS A 425 0.36 -18.49 -10.16
CA LYS A 425 0.96 -19.40 -9.18
C LYS A 425 1.09 -20.84 -9.72
N LYS A 426 0.07 -21.34 -10.40
CA LYS A 426 0.12 -22.67 -11.05
C LYS A 426 1.24 -22.75 -12.08
N LEU A 427 1.36 -21.73 -12.93
CA LEU A 427 2.42 -21.65 -13.93
C LEU A 427 3.79 -21.56 -13.28
N PHE A 428 3.96 -20.66 -12.30
CA PHE A 428 5.22 -20.53 -11.56
C PHE A 428 5.67 -21.85 -10.92
N LYS A 429 4.76 -22.55 -10.23
CA LYS A 429 5.06 -23.86 -9.62
C LYS A 429 5.52 -24.88 -10.65
N LYS A 430 4.92 -24.87 -11.83
CA LYS A 430 5.30 -25.78 -12.93
C LYS A 430 6.71 -25.49 -13.48
N LEU A 431 7.11 -24.21 -13.53
CA LEU A 431 8.43 -23.80 -14.00
C LEU A 431 9.52 -23.92 -12.93
N SER A 432 9.14 -23.82 -11.67
CA SER A 432 10.08 -23.86 -10.55
C SER A 432 10.42 -25.29 -10.16
N LYS A 433 11.72 -25.65 -10.20
CA LYS A 433 12.19 -26.97 -9.79
C LYS A 433 11.78 -27.34 -8.35
N LYS A 434 11.65 -26.35 -7.47
CA LYS A 434 11.30 -26.54 -6.06
C LYS A 434 9.86 -27.02 -5.88
N TYR A 435 8.94 -26.50 -6.67
CA TYR A 435 7.51 -26.71 -6.52
C TYR A 435 6.90 -27.65 -7.56
N ASN A 436 7.72 -28.14 -8.52
CA ASN A 436 7.23 -28.96 -9.61
C ASN A 436 7.11 -30.43 -9.18
N GLU A 437 5.89 -30.88 -8.95
CA GLU A 437 5.55 -32.26 -8.61
C GLU A 437 5.45 -33.20 -9.85
N SER A 438 5.34 -32.63 -11.06
CA SER A 438 5.09 -33.41 -12.29
C SER A 438 6.33 -34.10 -12.87
N GLY A 439 7.53 -33.79 -12.36
CA GLY A 439 8.78 -34.41 -12.79
C GLY A 439 9.39 -33.85 -14.08
N ASP A 440 8.74 -32.95 -14.78
CA ASP A 440 9.29 -32.23 -15.94
C ASP A 440 10.26 -31.15 -15.47
N ASN A 441 11.54 -31.43 -15.53
CA ASN A 441 12.57 -30.50 -15.09
C ASN A 441 13.03 -29.60 -16.25
N TYR A 442 12.50 -28.38 -16.31
CA TYR A 442 13.04 -27.36 -17.19
C TYR A 442 14.38 -26.82 -16.65
N SER A 443 15.40 -26.75 -17.51
CA SER A 443 16.69 -26.20 -17.14
C SER A 443 16.55 -24.71 -16.79
N ARG A 444 16.87 -24.32 -15.55
CA ARG A 444 16.84 -22.92 -15.08
C ARG A 444 17.65 -21.97 -15.98
N ILE A 445 18.78 -22.46 -16.51
CA ILE A 445 19.62 -21.68 -17.44
C ILE A 445 18.82 -21.35 -18.71
N HIS A 446 18.14 -22.33 -19.29
CA HIS A 446 17.34 -22.12 -20.49
C HIS A 446 16.15 -21.21 -20.26
N LEU A 447 15.47 -21.32 -19.11
CA LEU A 447 14.38 -20.40 -18.76
C LEU A 447 14.88 -18.95 -18.62
N LYS A 448 16.03 -18.74 -17.95
CA LYS A 448 16.63 -17.40 -17.84
C LYS A 448 17.07 -16.83 -19.20
N GLN A 449 17.61 -17.67 -20.07
CA GLN A 449 17.94 -17.25 -21.44
C GLN A 449 16.68 -16.93 -22.24
N LEU A 450 15.62 -17.72 -22.10
CA LEU A 450 14.32 -17.45 -22.73
C LEU A 450 13.79 -16.07 -22.37
N ARG A 451 13.92 -15.64 -21.10
CA ARG A 451 13.55 -14.27 -20.66
C ARG A 451 14.22 -13.19 -21.53
N THR A 452 15.49 -13.39 -21.85
CA THR A 452 16.25 -12.45 -22.70
C THR A 452 15.82 -12.53 -24.17
N VAL A 453 15.58 -13.74 -24.66
CA VAL A 453 15.21 -13.99 -26.06
C VAL A 453 13.80 -13.46 -26.36
N LEU A 454 12.87 -13.53 -25.42
CA LEU A 454 11.51 -12.96 -25.53
C LEU A 454 11.54 -11.47 -25.89
N LYS A 455 12.51 -10.70 -25.41
CA LYS A 455 12.70 -9.28 -25.78
C LYS A 455 12.95 -9.07 -27.28
N SER A 456 13.46 -10.08 -27.98
CA SER A 456 13.72 -10.04 -29.42
C SER A 456 12.49 -10.34 -30.27
N GLY A 457 11.37 -10.68 -29.65
CA GLY A 457 10.09 -10.98 -30.29
C GLY A 457 9.73 -12.45 -30.32
N GLU A 458 8.49 -12.74 -30.71
CA GLU A 458 7.89 -14.08 -30.62
C GLU A 458 8.59 -15.10 -31.52
N ALA A 459 8.95 -14.72 -32.74
CA ALA A 459 9.65 -15.63 -33.69
C ALA A 459 11.01 -16.07 -33.15
N ALA A 460 11.77 -15.15 -32.53
CA ALA A 460 13.06 -15.48 -31.94
C ALA A 460 12.89 -16.42 -30.72
N ALA A 461 11.87 -16.20 -29.92
CA ALA A 461 11.56 -17.03 -28.76
C ALA A 461 11.15 -18.45 -29.20
N TRP A 462 10.34 -18.59 -30.25
CA TRP A 462 9.99 -19.90 -30.82
C TRP A 462 11.19 -20.67 -31.33
N HIS A 463 12.04 -20.01 -32.13
CA HIS A 463 13.24 -20.64 -32.61
C HIS A 463 14.16 -21.16 -31.48
N TYR A 464 14.23 -20.36 -30.38
CA TYR A 464 14.96 -20.77 -29.19
C TYR A 464 14.35 -22.01 -28.52
N LEU A 465 13.02 -22.05 -28.36
CA LEU A 465 12.32 -23.18 -27.75
C LEU A 465 12.46 -24.44 -28.55
N GLU A 466 12.32 -24.39 -29.88
CA GLU A 466 12.50 -25.53 -30.79
C GLU A 466 13.95 -26.03 -30.75
N PHE A 467 14.94 -25.15 -30.81
CA PHE A 467 16.35 -25.51 -30.76
C PHE A 467 16.72 -26.26 -29.48
N HIS A 468 16.17 -25.83 -28.34
CA HIS A 468 16.44 -26.46 -27.05
C HIS A 468 15.43 -27.55 -26.66
N LYS A 469 14.52 -27.92 -27.56
CA LYS A 469 13.45 -28.92 -27.33
C LYS A 469 12.56 -28.58 -26.14
N LEU A 470 12.23 -27.29 -26.00
CA LEU A 470 11.38 -26.73 -24.96
C LEU A 470 10.00 -26.27 -25.52
N ASP A 471 9.67 -26.70 -26.75
CA ASP A 471 8.44 -26.36 -27.44
C ASP A 471 7.17 -26.75 -26.65
N LYS A 472 7.22 -27.85 -25.88
CA LYS A 472 6.17 -28.25 -24.96
C LYS A 472 5.85 -27.21 -23.88
N LEU A 473 6.82 -26.37 -23.51
CA LEU A 473 6.66 -25.38 -22.46
C LEU A 473 5.51 -24.41 -22.76
N ALA A 474 5.36 -23.98 -24.01
CA ALA A 474 4.28 -23.12 -24.44
C ALA A 474 2.92 -23.81 -24.30
N MET A 475 2.79 -25.04 -24.82
CA MET A 475 1.55 -25.82 -24.74
C MET A 475 1.15 -26.12 -23.30
N GLU A 476 2.07 -26.56 -22.48
CA GLU A 476 1.83 -26.92 -21.09
C GLU A 476 1.43 -25.71 -20.24
N SER A 477 1.92 -24.52 -20.60
CA SER A 477 1.55 -23.27 -19.92
C SER A 477 0.06 -22.96 -20.07
N TYR A 478 -0.56 -23.36 -21.17
CA TYR A 478 -1.99 -23.13 -21.43
C TYR A 478 -2.89 -24.29 -20.99
N GLN A 479 -2.46 -25.54 -21.10
CA GLN A 479 -3.29 -26.71 -20.80
C GLN A 479 -3.72 -26.82 -19.33
N GLY A 480 -2.97 -26.22 -18.39
CA GLY A 480 -3.36 -26.18 -16.97
C GLY A 480 -4.26 -25.01 -16.61
N ILE A 481 -4.43 -24.04 -17.52
CA ILE A 481 -5.16 -22.79 -17.29
C ILE A 481 -6.60 -22.86 -17.81
N TYR A 482 -6.77 -23.46 -18.98
CA TYR A 482 -8.04 -23.57 -19.66
C TYR A 482 -8.54 -25.01 -19.69
N THR A 483 -9.84 -25.23 -19.48
CA THR A 483 -10.44 -26.51 -19.83
C THR A 483 -10.36 -26.70 -21.34
N GLN A 484 -10.39 -27.94 -21.85
CA GLN A 484 -10.32 -28.21 -23.29
C GLN A 484 -11.46 -27.49 -24.07
N ILE A 485 -12.59 -27.22 -23.42
CA ILE A 485 -13.76 -26.53 -23.99
C ILE A 485 -13.45 -25.04 -24.11
N ASP A 486 -13.01 -24.40 -23.05
CA ASP A 486 -12.65 -22.96 -23.02
C ASP A 486 -11.53 -22.66 -24.04
N TYR A 487 -10.54 -23.56 -24.12
CA TYR A 487 -9.42 -23.49 -25.04
C TYR A 487 -9.92 -23.46 -26.50
N ASN A 488 -10.85 -24.37 -26.87
CA ASN A 488 -11.40 -24.45 -28.22
C ASN A 488 -12.32 -23.28 -28.59
N GLU A 489 -12.99 -22.66 -27.60
CA GLU A 489 -13.89 -21.52 -27.84
C GLU A 489 -13.18 -20.20 -28.00
N MET A 490 -12.17 -19.94 -27.14
CA MET A 490 -11.40 -18.69 -27.17
C MET A 490 -10.53 -18.57 -28.42
N PHE A 491 -10.18 -19.69 -29.03
CA PHE A 491 -9.14 -19.76 -30.03
C PHE A 491 -9.59 -20.46 -31.34
N LYS A 492 -10.85 -20.35 -31.67
CA LYS A 492 -11.41 -20.91 -32.91
C LYS A 492 -10.58 -20.55 -34.14
N GLY A 493 -9.80 -21.51 -34.64
CA GLY A 493 -9.15 -21.45 -35.95
C GLY A 493 -7.71 -21.04 -35.97
N GLU A 494 -7.02 -20.88 -34.83
CA GLU A 494 -5.60 -20.60 -34.79
C GLU A 494 -4.79 -21.78 -34.25
N GLU A 495 -3.60 -22.02 -34.83
CA GLU A 495 -2.64 -23.01 -34.28
C GLU A 495 -2.03 -22.46 -32.99
N LEU A 496 -2.75 -22.65 -31.89
CA LEU A 496 -2.37 -22.13 -30.56
C LEU A 496 -1.17 -22.78 -29.96
N GLU A 497 -0.88 -23.99 -30.41
CA GLU A 497 0.33 -24.72 -30.02
C GLU A 497 1.62 -23.91 -30.22
N LYS A 498 1.54 -22.75 -30.88
CA LYS A 498 2.65 -21.89 -31.24
C LYS A 498 2.56 -20.44 -30.76
N LYS A 499 1.65 -20.07 -29.85
CA LYS A 499 1.56 -18.68 -29.35
C LYS A 499 2.23 -18.53 -27.99
N LEU A 500 3.17 -17.60 -27.90
CA LEU A 500 3.83 -17.19 -26.65
C LEU A 500 3.25 -15.89 -26.10
N PHE A 501 2.49 -15.16 -26.92
CA PHE A 501 1.81 -13.92 -26.56
C PHE A 501 0.32 -14.05 -26.81
N ILE A 502 -0.48 -13.59 -25.87
CA ILE A 502 -1.94 -13.67 -25.92
C ILE A 502 -2.51 -12.27 -25.91
N LYS A 503 -3.55 -12.07 -26.70
CA LYS A 503 -4.33 -10.83 -26.68
C LYS A 503 -5.18 -10.78 -25.42
N THR A 504 -4.98 -9.76 -24.62
CA THR A 504 -5.70 -9.49 -23.36
C THR A 504 -6.86 -8.53 -23.61
N ILE A 505 -7.73 -8.33 -22.60
CA ILE A 505 -8.94 -7.47 -22.72
C ILE A 505 -8.60 -6.02 -23.10
N ASP A 506 -7.41 -5.55 -22.75
CA ASP A 506 -6.90 -4.22 -23.14
C ASP A 506 -6.33 -4.17 -24.57
N GLU A 507 -6.68 -5.15 -25.41
CA GLU A 507 -6.28 -5.28 -26.82
C GLU A 507 -4.76 -5.44 -27.05
N LYS A 508 -3.96 -5.62 -26.00
CA LYS A 508 -2.50 -5.79 -26.07
C LYS A 508 -2.12 -7.27 -26.14
N GLU A 509 -1.09 -7.56 -26.91
CA GLU A 509 -0.50 -8.91 -26.90
C GLU A 509 0.54 -8.99 -25.79
N ARG A 510 0.36 -9.93 -24.83
CA ARG A 510 1.19 -10.08 -23.62
C ARG A 510 1.75 -11.49 -23.49
N SER A 511 3.01 -11.60 -23.00
CA SER A 511 3.60 -12.91 -22.73
C SER A 511 3.04 -13.51 -21.43
N CYS A 512 2.62 -14.76 -21.50
CA CYS A 512 2.18 -15.50 -20.32
C CYS A 512 3.31 -16.15 -19.53
N LEU A 513 4.52 -16.22 -20.09
CA LEU A 513 5.66 -16.89 -19.47
C LEU A 513 6.59 -15.94 -18.72
N PHE A 514 6.68 -14.68 -19.17
CA PHE A 514 7.71 -13.75 -18.72
C PHE A 514 7.69 -13.51 -17.21
N ASP A 515 6.55 -13.18 -16.63
CA ASP A 515 6.43 -12.87 -15.20
C ASP A 515 6.85 -14.04 -14.31
N ALA A 516 6.47 -15.27 -14.69
CA ALA A 516 6.84 -16.47 -13.94
C ALA A 516 8.34 -16.79 -14.07
N ILE A 517 8.94 -16.55 -15.24
CA ILE A 517 10.39 -16.75 -15.46
C ILE A 517 11.20 -15.66 -14.74
N GLU A 518 10.72 -14.43 -14.72
CA GLU A 518 11.37 -13.31 -14.02
C GLU A 518 11.53 -13.61 -12.52
N LEU A 519 10.52 -14.22 -11.92
CA LEU A 519 10.45 -14.49 -10.49
C LEU A 519 11.06 -15.83 -10.03
N LEU A 520 11.68 -16.60 -10.91
CA LEU A 520 12.22 -17.94 -10.55
C LEU A 520 13.22 -17.94 -9.38
N ASP A 521 13.93 -16.84 -9.18
CA ASP A 521 14.92 -16.69 -8.11
C ASP A 521 14.43 -15.84 -6.94
N ASP A 522 13.41 -15.03 -7.17
CA ASP A 522 13.01 -13.91 -6.30
C ASP A 522 11.55 -14.04 -5.82
N TYR A 523 11.03 -15.27 -5.76
CA TYR A 523 9.68 -15.53 -5.27
C TYR A 523 9.58 -16.87 -4.52
N ILE A 524 8.93 -16.83 -3.36
CA ILE A 524 8.59 -17.99 -2.54
C ILE A 524 7.06 -18.06 -2.43
N SER A 525 6.47 -19.17 -2.92
CA SER A 525 5.02 -19.40 -2.81
C SER A 525 4.63 -19.79 -1.39
N PHE A 526 3.49 -19.28 -0.93
CA PHE A 526 2.90 -19.62 0.38
C PHE A 526 2.03 -20.90 0.35
N ASP A 527 1.87 -21.54 -0.81
CA ASP A 527 1.11 -22.81 -0.96
C ASP A 527 2.01 -24.04 -0.86
#